data_814cfa14d10575be8705c7325c5c528e
#
_entry.id   814cfa14d10575be8705c7325c5c528e
#
_cell.length_a   1.000
_cell.length_b   1.000
_cell.length_c   1.000
_cell.angle_alpha   90.00
_cell.angle_beta   90.00
_cell.angle_gamma   90.00
#
_symmetry.space_group_name_H-M   'P 1'
#
loop_
_entity.id
_entity.type
_entity.pdbx_description
1 polymer ?
#
loop_
_entity_poly.entity_id
_entity_poly.type
_entity_poly.pdbx_seq_one_letter_code
_entity_poly.pdbx_strand_id
1 'polypeptide(L)'
;FHEPTVNRTYSDLANHYDTAIVPARPYKPRDKAKVEVGVQIAERWILAVLRNRRFFSLAELNAAIRELVDKLNNRVTRHLGSSRRELFDDLDRPALKALPQEP
;
A
#
# COMPACT_ATOMS: atom_id res chain seq x y z
N PHE A 1 -24.18 -16.64 11.28
CA PHE A 1 -23.29 -15.57 10.81
C PHE A 1 -22.36 -15.11 11.92
N HIS A 2 -21.09 -15.15 11.65
CA HIS A 2 -20.08 -14.66 12.59
C HIS A 2 -19.30 -13.52 11.97
N GLU A 3 -19.16 -12.44 12.73
CA GLU A 3 -18.25 -11.38 12.32
C GLU A 3 -16.81 -11.90 12.43
N PRO A 4 -15.92 -11.52 11.48
CA PRO A 4 -14.54 -11.90 11.60
C PRO A 4 -13.93 -11.35 12.89
N THR A 5 -13.24 -12.22 13.61
CA THR A 5 -12.53 -11.80 14.82
C THR A 5 -11.10 -11.41 14.46
N VAL A 6 -10.64 -10.30 15.04
CA VAL A 6 -9.29 -9.83 14.83
C VAL A 6 -8.33 -10.57 15.77
N ASN A 7 -7.18 -10.99 15.24
CA ASN A 7 -6.14 -11.60 16.03
C ASN A 7 -5.69 -10.65 17.14
N ARG A 8 -5.52 -11.17 18.36
CA ARG A 8 -5.16 -10.37 19.53
C ARG A 8 -3.86 -9.59 19.34
N THR A 9 -2.85 -10.21 18.73
CA THR A 9 -1.57 -9.55 18.48
C THR A 9 -1.72 -8.35 17.56
N TYR A 10 -2.50 -8.48 16.49
CA TYR A 10 -2.79 -7.36 15.59
C TYR A 10 -3.66 -6.30 16.25
N SER A 11 -4.59 -6.72 17.10
CA SER A 11 -5.43 -5.79 17.86
C SER A 11 -4.60 -4.93 18.80
N ASP A 12 -3.64 -5.54 19.50
CA ASP A 12 -2.72 -4.82 20.39
C ASP A 12 -1.85 -3.83 19.61
N LEU A 13 -1.35 -4.23 18.45
CA LEU A 13 -0.59 -3.37 17.55
C LEU A 13 -1.43 -2.16 17.11
N ALA A 14 -2.67 -2.40 16.68
CA ALA A 14 -3.58 -1.34 16.25
C ALA A 14 -3.87 -0.35 17.38
N ASN A 15 -4.09 -0.83 18.59
CA ASN A 15 -4.33 0.02 19.75
C ASN A 15 -3.11 0.89 20.06
N HIS A 16 -1.91 0.35 19.95
CA HIS A 16 -0.68 1.11 20.17
C HIS A 16 -0.55 2.28 19.20
N TYR A 17 -0.92 2.08 17.94
CA TYR A 17 -0.79 3.11 16.89
C TYR A 17 -2.07 3.91 16.66
N ASP A 18 -3.11 3.73 17.47
CA ASP A 18 -4.42 4.37 17.28
C ASP A 18 -5.02 4.12 15.90
N THR A 19 -4.85 2.91 15.41
CA THR A 19 -5.43 2.49 14.14
C THR A 19 -6.49 1.43 14.37
N ALA A 20 -7.35 1.21 13.39
CA ALA A 20 -8.37 0.17 13.44
C ALA A 20 -8.03 -0.92 12.43
N ILE A 21 -8.22 -2.17 12.84
CA ILE A 21 -8.15 -3.29 11.91
C ILE A 21 -9.57 -3.59 11.47
N VAL A 22 -9.81 -3.47 10.16
CA VAL A 22 -11.11 -3.74 9.56
C VAL A 22 -10.96 -4.94 8.64
N PRO A 23 -11.29 -6.15 9.12
CA PRO A 23 -11.18 -7.33 8.27
C PRO A 23 -12.21 -7.27 7.13
N ALA A 24 -11.84 -7.84 5.98
CA ALA A 24 -12.76 -7.98 4.88
C ALA A 24 -13.90 -8.92 5.28
N ARG A 25 -15.11 -8.61 4.84
CA ARG A 25 -16.28 -9.44 5.16
C ARG A 25 -16.18 -10.80 4.46
N PRO A 26 -16.52 -11.90 5.16
CA PRO A 26 -16.54 -13.21 4.52
C PRO A 26 -17.53 -13.24 3.35
N TYR A 27 -17.17 -13.93 2.27
CA TYR A 27 -18.02 -14.07 1.09
C TYR A 27 -18.40 -12.76 0.39
N LYS A 28 -17.60 -11.69 0.60
CA LYS A 28 -17.82 -10.39 -0.04
C LYS A 28 -16.57 -10.00 -0.85
N PRO A 29 -16.33 -10.60 -2.01
CA PRO A 29 -15.12 -10.35 -2.80
C PRO A 29 -14.98 -8.90 -3.24
N ARG A 30 -16.07 -8.15 -3.35
CA ARG A 30 -16.02 -6.72 -3.70
C ARG A 30 -15.28 -5.86 -2.67
N ASP A 31 -15.18 -6.33 -1.42
CA ASP A 31 -14.45 -5.59 -0.39
C ASP A 31 -12.96 -5.46 -0.71
N LYS A 32 -12.42 -6.35 -1.55
CA LYS A 32 -11.01 -6.34 -1.97
C LYS A 32 -10.81 -5.90 -3.42
N ALA A 33 -11.87 -5.57 -4.14
CA ALA A 33 -11.78 -5.28 -5.58
C ALA A 33 -10.85 -4.11 -5.89
N LYS A 34 -10.87 -3.05 -5.11
CA LYS A 34 -10.01 -1.87 -5.32
C LYS A 34 -8.54 -2.21 -5.12
N VAL A 35 -8.21 -3.03 -4.14
CA VAL A 35 -6.84 -3.49 -3.89
C VAL A 35 -6.35 -4.35 -5.04
N GLU A 36 -7.16 -5.28 -5.50
CA GLU A 36 -6.82 -6.15 -6.63
C GLU A 36 -6.57 -5.36 -7.91
N VAL A 37 -7.41 -4.39 -8.21
CA VAL A 37 -7.23 -3.49 -9.36
C VAL A 37 -5.96 -2.67 -9.21
N GLY A 38 -5.67 -2.16 -8.02
CA GLY A 38 -4.44 -1.41 -7.73
C GLY A 38 -3.20 -2.25 -7.96
N VAL A 39 -3.20 -3.50 -7.52
CA VAL A 39 -2.08 -4.43 -7.76
C VAL A 39 -1.89 -4.66 -9.25
N GLN A 40 -2.96 -4.89 -10.01
CA GLN A 40 -2.88 -5.08 -11.46
C GLN A 40 -2.31 -3.85 -12.16
N ILE A 41 -2.72 -2.67 -11.79
CA ILE A 41 -2.22 -1.41 -12.37
C ILE A 41 -0.72 -1.28 -12.11
N ALA A 42 -0.29 -1.49 -10.86
CA ALA A 42 1.12 -1.41 -10.48
C ALA A 42 1.96 -2.45 -11.23
N GLU A 43 1.50 -3.70 -11.27
CA GLU A 43 2.21 -4.76 -12.00
C GLU A 43 2.35 -4.45 -13.47
N ARG A 44 1.26 -4.10 -14.14
CA ARG A 44 1.28 -3.81 -15.58
C ARG A 44 2.20 -2.65 -15.89
N TRP A 45 2.15 -1.60 -15.11
CA TRP A 45 2.96 -0.41 -15.36
C TRP A 45 4.44 -0.67 -15.09
N ILE A 46 4.77 -1.28 -13.95
CA ILE A 46 6.15 -1.56 -13.58
C ILE A 46 6.76 -2.62 -14.49
N LEU A 47 6.06 -3.72 -14.72
CA LEU A 47 6.57 -4.79 -15.58
C LEU A 47 6.70 -4.35 -17.04
N ALA A 48 5.80 -3.51 -17.52
CA ALA A 48 5.91 -2.97 -18.88
C ALA A 48 7.17 -2.14 -19.08
N VAL A 49 7.55 -1.33 -18.09
CA VAL A 49 8.77 -0.52 -18.15
C VAL A 49 10.02 -1.39 -18.03
N LEU A 50 10.00 -2.41 -17.15
CA LEU A 50 11.16 -3.25 -16.89
C LEU A 50 11.37 -4.38 -17.89
N ARG A 51 10.36 -4.70 -18.71
CA ARG A 51 10.35 -5.87 -19.59
C ARG A 51 11.58 -5.99 -20.50
N ASN A 52 12.09 -4.89 -21.01
CA ASN A 52 13.22 -4.87 -21.94
C ASN A 52 14.54 -4.43 -21.28
N ARG A 53 14.57 -4.31 -19.98
CA ARG A 53 15.79 -3.95 -19.23
C ARG A 53 16.45 -5.18 -18.66
N ARG A 54 17.78 -5.17 -18.67
CA ARG A 54 18.59 -6.23 -18.04
C ARG A 54 19.12 -5.74 -16.71
N PHE A 55 19.13 -6.64 -15.73
CA PHE A 55 19.66 -6.38 -14.41
C PHE A 55 20.74 -7.42 -14.07
N PHE A 56 21.84 -6.95 -13.55
CA PHE A 56 22.99 -7.81 -13.19
C PHE A 56 23.01 -8.19 -11.73
N SER A 57 22.14 -7.59 -10.92
CA SER A 57 22.02 -7.92 -9.51
C SER A 57 20.61 -7.66 -9.02
N LEU A 58 20.26 -8.28 -7.91
CA LEU A 58 18.98 -8.03 -7.24
C LEU A 58 18.91 -6.59 -6.73
N ALA A 59 20.03 -6.01 -6.32
CA ALA A 59 20.09 -4.62 -5.87
C ALA A 59 19.72 -3.66 -6.99
N GLU A 60 20.18 -3.87 -8.22
CA GLU A 60 19.82 -3.05 -9.37
C GLU A 60 18.31 -3.15 -9.68
N LEU A 61 17.78 -4.37 -9.65
CA LEU A 61 16.35 -4.60 -9.88
C LEU A 61 15.51 -3.87 -8.84
N ASN A 62 15.86 -4.02 -7.57
CA ASN A 62 15.13 -3.37 -6.48
C ASN A 62 15.20 -1.85 -6.54
N ALA A 63 16.34 -1.29 -6.94
CA ALA A 63 16.48 0.15 -7.14
C ALA A 63 15.56 0.66 -8.25
N ALA A 64 15.49 -0.07 -9.37
CA ALA A 64 14.60 0.27 -10.47
C ALA A 64 13.12 0.20 -10.08
N ILE A 65 12.74 -0.84 -9.35
CA ILE A 65 11.36 -0.99 -8.84
C ILE A 65 11.02 0.17 -7.90
N ARG A 66 11.92 0.53 -7.00
CA ARG A 66 11.71 1.63 -6.04
C ARG A 66 11.50 2.95 -6.76
N GLU A 67 12.29 3.24 -7.78
CA GLU A 67 12.14 4.43 -8.61
C GLU A 67 10.77 4.47 -9.28
N LEU A 68 10.31 3.35 -9.84
CA LEU A 68 9.01 3.27 -10.51
C LEU A 68 7.84 3.39 -9.52
N VAL A 69 7.97 2.82 -8.32
CA VAL A 69 6.97 2.98 -7.26
C VAL A 69 6.86 4.44 -6.85
N ASP A 70 7.98 5.14 -6.71
CA ASP A 70 7.97 6.57 -6.40
C ASP A 70 7.27 7.37 -7.50
N LYS A 71 7.52 7.07 -8.75
CA LYS A 71 6.83 7.72 -9.88
C LYS A 71 5.33 7.46 -9.83
N LEU A 72 4.92 6.24 -9.55
CA LEU A 72 3.51 5.89 -9.42
C LEU A 72 2.84 6.67 -8.29
N ASN A 73 3.49 6.76 -7.13
CA ASN A 73 2.96 7.47 -5.98
C ASN A 73 2.88 8.98 -6.18
N ASN A 74 3.73 9.55 -7.02
CA ASN A 74 3.72 10.98 -7.33
C ASN A 74 2.82 11.35 -8.51
N ARG A 75 2.23 10.36 -9.18
CA ARG A 75 1.35 10.59 -10.31
C ARG A 75 0.01 11.20 -9.85
N VAL A 76 -0.37 12.32 -10.44
CA VAL A 76 -1.66 12.95 -10.17
C VAL A 76 -2.77 12.13 -10.82
N THR A 77 -3.79 11.78 -10.06
CA THR A 77 -4.96 11.05 -10.59
C THR A 77 -6.04 12.02 -11.04
N ARG A 78 -6.75 11.68 -12.12
CA ARG A 78 -7.81 12.52 -12.66
C ARG A 78 -8.96 12.73 -11.67
N HIS A 79 -9.30 11.69 -10.93
CA HIS A 79 -10.45 11.73 -10.02
C HIS A 79 -10.20 12.58 -8.77
N LEU A 80 -8.98 12.56 -8.27
CA LEU A 80 -8.63 13.19 -6.99
C LEU A 80 -7.92 14.54 -7.18
N GLY A 81 -7.38 14.81 -8.38
CA GLY A 81 -6.60 16.01 -8.64
C GLY A 81 -5.27 16.08 -7.86
N SER A 82 -4.91 15.01 -7.19
CA SER A 82 -3.71 14.91 -6.36
C SER A 82 -3.04 13.56 -6.54
N SER A 83 -1.75 13.48 -6.25
CA SER A 83 -1.03 12.22 -6.24
C SER A 83 -1.29 11.46 -4.93
N ARG A 84 -1.00 10.16 -4.94
CA ARG A 84 -1.08 9.35 -3.72
C ARG A 84 -0.12 9.86 -2.64
N ARG A 85 1.05 10.32 -3.04
CA ARG A 85 2.04 10.89 -2.13
C ARG A 85 1.50 12.14 -1.43
N GLU A 86 0.89 13.05 -2.18
CA GLU A 86 0.28 14.25 -1.63
C GLU A 86 -0.81 13.92 -0.62
N LEU A 87 -1.69 12.98 -0.96
CA LEU A 87 -2.77 12.56 -0.06
C LEU A 87 -2.22 11.91 1.21
N PHE A 88 -1.18 11.10 1.08
CA PHE A 88 -0.52 10.50 2.24
C PHE A 88 0.08 11.57 3.15
N ASP A 89 0.83 12.51 2.59
CA ASP A 89 1.47 13.56 3.38
C ASP A 89 0.45 14.49 4.05
N ASP A 90 -0.66 14.77 3.40
CA ASP A 90 -1.67 15.70 3.92
C ASP A 90 -2.61 15.04 4.93
N LEU A 91 -3.03 13.79 4.69
CA LEU A 91 -4.07 13.13 5.47
C LEU A 91 -3.54 12.03 6.40
N ASP A 92 -2.71 11.15 5.87
CA ASP A 92 -2.28 9.96 6.62
C ASP A 92 -1.09 10.23 7.54
N ARG A 93 -0.06 10.90 7.02
CA ARG A 93 1.15 11.15 7.78
C ARG A 93 0.91 11.89 9.10
N PRO A 94 0.11 12.97 9.14
CA PRO A 94 -0.14 13.67 10.41
C PRO A 94 -0.86 12.82 11.46
N ALA A 95 -1.61 11.80 11.02
CA ALA A 95 -2.34 10.89 11.90
C ALA A 95 -1.47 9.75 12.45
N LEU A 96 -0.29 9.51 11.88
CA LEU A 96 0.58 8.42 12.29
C LEU A 96 1.35 8.77 13.56
N LYS A 97 1.56 7.75 14.40
CA LYS A 97 2.43 7.85 15.57
C LYS A 97 3.83 7.38 15.22
N ALA A 98 4.81 7.88 15.97
CA ALA A 98 6.18 7.42 15.85
C ALA A 98 6.29 5.92 16.18
N LEU A 99 7.25 5.25 15.53
CA LEU A 99 7.53 3.86 15.84
C LEU A 99 8.05 3.73 17.28
N PRO A 100 7.77 2.62 17.98
CA PRO A 100 8.32 2.40 19.30
C PRO A 100 9.83 2.31 19.24
N GLN A 101 10.49 2.83 20.27
CA GLN A 101 11.96 2.78 20.37
C GLN A 101 12.47 1.38 20.65
N GLU A 102 11.64 0.57 21.33
CA GLU A 102 11.95 -0.83 21.64
C GLU A 102 11.06 -1.74 20.77
N PRO A 103 11.62 -2.81 20.19
CA PRO A 103 10.85 -3.74 19.38
C PRO A 103 9.81 -4.55 20.17
#